data_dcc6299d374318e05b90787d73e39454
#
_entry.id   dcc6299d374318e05b90787d73e39454
#
_cell.length_a   1.000
_cell.length_b   1.000
_cell.length_c   1.000
_cell.angle_alpha   90.00
_cell.angle_beta   90.00
_cell.angle_gamma   90.00
#
_symmetry.space_group_name_H-M   'P 1'
#
loop_
_entity.id
_entity.type
_entity.pdbx_description
1 polymer ?
#
loop_
_entity_poly.entity_id
_entity_poly.type
_entity_poly.pdbx_seq_one_letter_code
_entity_poly.pdbx_strand_id
1 'polypeptide(L)'
;IKPVDMYKESKALIIVAVADEVCAPMCPDCKIPMHKHGTRKNKFSDTPLYMEPVRLEVQRPRFRCESCGKMAMPELSFLDDKRRATKRLVDVIRQQCLGTTFRALADQTGVAVNTVKNIAHDLIDELEQTVCYETPVIMGIDEVNLAGGYRCVITNLATNNVFEMLEQRT
;
A
#
# COMPACT_ATOMS: atom_id res chain seq x y z
N ILE A 1 -18.62 -7.36 -3.01
CA ILE A 1 -18.42 -8.48 -2.07
C ILE A 1 -19.43 -8.40 -0.94
N LYS A 2 -19.91 -9.56 -0.48
CA LYS A 2 -20.86 -9.67 0.65
C LYS A 2 -20.11 -10.26 1.85
N PRO A 3 -20.12 -9.61 3.03
CA PRO A 3 -19.62 -10.23 4.24
C PRO A 3 -20.52 -11.41 4.62
N VAL A 4 -19.90 -12.50 5.04
CA VAL A 4 -20.60 -13.76 5.39
C VAL A 4 -20.39 -14.10 6.86
N ASP A 5 -19.22 -13.79 7.40
CA ASP A 5 -18.86 -14.13 8.76
C ASP A 5 -17.79 -13.19 9.32
N MET A 6 -17.69 -13.11 10.64
CA MET A 6 -16.68 -12.31 11.33
C MET A 6 -16.30 -13.02 12.64
N TYR A 7 -15.00 -13.25 12.83
CA TYR A 7 -14.46 -13.87 14.03
C TYR A 7 -13.09 -13.31 14.38
N LYS A 8 -12.68 -13.51 15.63
CA LYS A 8 -11.36 -13.08 16.11
C LYS A 8 -10.39 -14.26 16.10
N GLU A 9 -9.23 -14.06 15.48
CA GLU A 9 -8.13 -15.02 15.48
C GLU A 9 -6.85 -14.33 15.96
N SER A 10 -6.28 -14.83 17.07
CA SER A 10 -5.08 -14.26 17.69
C SER A 10 -5.22 -12.75 17.99
N LYS A 11 -4.54 -11.91 17.24
CA LYS A 11 -4.51 -10.44 17.40
C LYS A 11 -5.22 -9.71 16.26
N ALA A 12 -6.02 -10.38 15.45
CA ALA A 12 -6.69 -9.77 14.31
C ALA A 12 -8.16 -10.17 14.22
N LEU A 13 -8.97 -9.26 13.74
CA LEU A 13 -10.36 -9.50 13.38
C LEU A 13 -10.39 -10.04 11.93
N ILE A 14 -10.96 -11.22 11.75
CA ILE A 14 -11.11 -11.85 10.44
C ILE A 14 -12.52 -11.55 9.92
N ILE A 15 -12.62 -10.94 8.77
CA ILE A 15 -13.88 -10.71 8.06
C ILE A 15 -13.89 -11.62 6.83
N VAL A 16 -14.79 -12.58 6.82
CA VAL A 16 -14.99 -13.49 5.68
C VAL A 16 -15.99 -12.87 4.72
N ALA A 17 -15.62 -12.78 3.45
CA ALA A 17 -16.48 -12.23 2.41
C ALA A 17 -16.44 -13.11 1.14
N VAL A 18 -17.53 -13.07 0.40
CA VAL A 18 -17.69 -13.78 -0.87
C VAL A 18 -17.87 -12.77 -2.01
N ALA A 19 -17.16 -12.98 -3.10
CA ALA A 19 -17.31 -12.23 -4.33
C ALA A 19 -18.25 -13.01 -5.26
N ASP A 20 -19.58 -12.82 -5.11
CA ASP A 20 -20.60 -13.63 -5.80
C ASP A 20 -20.87 -13.19 -7.24
N GLU A 21 -20.87 -11.89 -7.49
CA GLU A 21 -21.33 -11.34 -8.77
C GLU A 21 -20.13 -10.92 -9.63
N VAL A 22 -19.40 -11.92 -10.12
CA VAL A 22 -18.29 -11.64 -11.02
C VAL A 22 -18.58 -12.30 -12.36
N CYS A 23 -18.71 -11.48 -13.40
CA CYS A 23 -18.84 -11.99 -14.77
C CYS A 23 -17.59 -12.78 -15.17
N ALA A 24 -17.79 -13.83 -15.94
CA ALA A 24 -16.69 -14.61 -16.50
C ALA A 24 -15.82 -13.70 -17.38
N PRO A 25 -14.50 -13.61 -17.11
CA PRO A 25 -13.61 -12.78 -17.92
C PRO A 25 -13.39 -13.44 -19.29
N MET A 26 -13.02 -12.61 -20.27
CA MET A 26 -12.52 -13.11 -21.55
C MET A 26 -11.06 -13.57 -21.40
N CYS A 27 -10.71 -14.67 -22.05
CA CYS A 27 -9.32 -15.12 -22.10
C CYS A 27 -8.47 -14.05 -22.83
N PRO A 28 -7.37 -13.58 -22.25
CA PRO A 28 -6.55 -12.54 -22.88
C PRO A 28 -5.91 -13.00 -24.19
N ASP A 29 -5.64 -14.31 -24.33
CA ASP A 29 -4.99 -14.89 -25.51
C ASP A 29 -6.01 -15.32 -26.57
N CYS A 30 -6.99 -16.13 -26.16
CA CYS A 30 -7.96 -16.75 -27.09
C CYS A 30 -9.18 -15.89 -27.38
N LYS A 31 -9.42 -14.81 -26.60
CA LYS A 31 -10.59 -13.94 -26.71
C LYS A 31 -11.95 -14.64 -26.61
N ILE A 32 -12.00 -15.80 -25.96
CA ILE A 32 -13.23 -16.55 -25.67
C ILE A 32 -13.61 -16.41 -24.19
N PRO A 33 -14.91 -16.54 -23.83
CA PRO A 33 -15.33 -16.54 -22.43
C PRO A 33 -14.67 -17.70 -21.67
N MET A 34 -14.26 -17.42 -20.43
CA MET A 34 -13.69 -18.44 -19.55
C MET A 34 -14.78 -19.05 -18.67
N HIS A 35 -14.61 -20.32 -18.29
CA HIS A 35 -15.57 -21.04 -17.46
C HIS A 35 -15.15 -21.07 -15.99
N LYS A 36 -16.14 -21.04 -15.09
CA LYS A 36 -15.91 -21.12 -13.65
C LYS A 36 -15.22 -22.46 -13.31
N HIS A 37 -14.07 -22.39 -12.64
CA HIS A 37 -13.24 -23.55 -12.29
C HIS A 37 -12.87 -23.53 -10.81
N GLY A 38 -13.91 -23.64 -9.95
CA GLY A 38 -13.76 -23.61 -8.50
C GLY A 38 -13.63 -22.21 -7.90
N THR A 39 -13.24 -22.18 -6.62
CA THR A 39 -13.08 -20.96 -5.84
C THR A 39 -11.73 -20.95 -5.12
N ARG A 40 -11.25 -19.77 -4.76
CA ARG A 40 -10.04 -19.61 -3.96
C ARG A 40 -10.28 -18.58 -2.86
N LYS A 41 -9.80 -18.91 -1.64
CA LYS A 41 -9.74 -17.98 -0.53
C LYS A 41 -8.41 -17.23 -0.57
N ASN A 42 -8.47 -15.91 -0.46
CA ASN A 42 -7.31 -15.04 -0.37
C ASN A 42 -7.45 -14.13 0.85
N LYS A 43 -6.35 -13.94 1.58
CA LYS A 43 -6.30 -13.06 2.74
C LYS A 43 -5.65 -11.73 2.35
N PHE A 44 -6.28 -10.63 2.76
CA PHE A 44 -5.81 -9.26 2.55
C PHE A 44 -5.85 -8.51 3.87
N SER A 45 -4.92 -7.59 4.08
CA SER A 45 -5.00 -6.66 5.20
C SER A 45 -5.97 -5.53 4.88
N ASP A 46 -6.73 -5.10 5.88
CA ASP A 46 -7.68 -3.99 5.75
C ASP A 46 -7.50 -2.99 6.90
N THR A 47 -8.17 -1.85 6.81
CA THR A 47 -8.13 -0.82 7.86
C THR A 47 -8.54 -1.40 9.20
N PRO A 48 -7.81 -1.06 10.29
CA PRO A 48 -8.16 -1.49 11.63
C PRO A 48 -9.60 -1.14 12.01
N LEU A 49 -10.25 -2.02 12.75
CA LEU A 49 -11.56 -1.80 13.31
C LEU A 49 -11.48 -1.90 14.83
N TYR A 50 -12.01 -0.88 15.54
CA TYR A 50 -11.90 -0.80 17.01
C TYR A 50 -10.47 -0.98 17.55
N MET A 51 -9.48 -0.37 16.88
CA MET A 51 -8.05 -0.49 17.20
C MET A 51 -7.45 -1.90 17.03
N GLU A 52 -8.18 -2.82 16.42
CA GLU A 52 -7.70 -4.15 16.12
C GLU A 52 -7.38 -4.29 14.63
N PRO A 53 -6.24 -4.89 14.27
CA PRO A 53 -5.92 -5.21 12.88
C PRO A 53 -7.00 -6.08 12.24
N VAL A 54 -7.34 -5.78 10.99
CA VAL A 54 -8.35 -6.53 10.24
C VAL A 54 -7.71 -7.33 9.11
N ARG A 55 -8.14 -8.57 8.97
CA ARG A 55 -7.84 -9.44 7.83
C ARG A 55 -9.12 -9.77 7.07
N LEU A 56 -9.15 -9.38 5.82
CA LEU A 56 -10.24 -9.68 4.92
C LEU A 56 -9.95 -11.01 4.20
N GLU A 57 -10.71 -12.06 4.50
CA GLU A 57 -10.64 -13.34 3.80
C GLU A 57 -11.70 -13.39 2.71
N VAL A 58 -11.28 -13.22 1.45
CA VAL A 58 -12.20 -13.15 0.31
C VAL A 58 -12.20 -14.48 -0.44
N GLN A 59 -13.35 -15.12 -0.49
CA GLN A 59 -13.60 -16.24 -1.37
C GLN A 59 -14.07 -15.73 -2.73
N ARG A 60 -13.29 -16.00 -3.78
CA ARG A 60 -13.58 -15.54 -5.14
C ARG A 60 -13.48 -16.66 -6.16
N PRO A 61 -14.26 -16.62 -7.24
CA PRO A 61 -14.24 -17.62 -8.28
C PRO A 61 -12.93 -17.60 -9.05
N ARG A 62 -12.51 -18.77 -9.49
CA ARG A 62 -11.46 -18.96 -10.48
C ARG A 62 -12.09 -19.34 -11.81
N PHE A 63 -11.51 -18.88 -12.90
CA PHE A 63 -11.94 -19.18 -14.26
C PHE A 63 -10.84 -19.86 -15.04
N ARG A 64 -11.20 -20.74 -15.94
CA ARG A 64 -10.28 -21.44 -16.82
C ARG A 64 -10.73 -21.29 -18.27
N CYS A 65 -9.77 -21.06 -19.17
CA CYS A 65 -10.00 -21.11 -20.61
C CYS A 65 -9.99 -22.56 -21.10
N GLU A 66 -11.00 -22.97 -21.85
CA GLU A 66 -11.07 -24.34 -22.40
C GLU A 66 -10.06 -24.56 -23.54
N SER A 67 -9.77 -23.50 -24.29
CA SER A 67 -8.86 -23.61 -25.44
C SER A 67 -7.39 -23.69 -25.02
N CYS A 68 -6.89 -22.79 -24.17
CA CYS A 68 -5.47 -22.72 -23.82
C CYS A 68 -5.16 -23.15 -22.38
N GLY A 69 -6.18 -23.46 -21.56
CA GLY A 69 -6.01 -23.85 -20.15
C GLY A 69 -5.62 -22.73 -19.21
N LYS A 70 -5.45 -21.48 -19.68
CA LYS A 70 -5.07 -20.33 -18.87
C LYS A 70 -6.09 -20.09 -17.76
N MET A 71 -5.57 -19.77 -16.55
CA MET A 71 -6.39 -19.50 -15.37
C MET A 71 -6.44 -17.99 -15.12
N ALA A 72 -7.62 -17.51 -14.76
CA ALA A 72 -7.81 -16.12 -14.33
C ALA A 72 -8.64 -16.04 -13.05
N MET A 73 -8.40 -15.00 -12.29
CA MET A 73 -9.26 -14.59 -11.18
C MET A 73 -9.66 -13.14 -11.43
N PRO A 74 -10.92 -12.78 -11.21
CA PRO A 74 -11.38 -11.40 -11.37
C PRO A 74 -10.63 -10.47 -10.45
N GLU A 75 -10.31 -9.30 -10.96
CA GLU A 75 -9.76 -8.22 -10.15
C GLU A 75 -10.83 -7.67 -9.22
N LEU A 76 -10.41 -7.24 -8.05
CA LEU A 76 -11.28 -6.59 -7.07
C LEU A 76 -10.80 -5.14 -6.94
N SER A 77 -11.60 -4.20 -7.41
CA SER A 77 -11.25 -2.78 -7.54
C SER A 77 -10.81 -2.09 -6.25
N PHE A 78 -11.20 -2.64 -5.10
CA PHE A 78 -10.85 -2.12 -3.77
C PHE A 78 -9.49 -2.62 -3.26
N LEU A 79 -8.84 -3.57 -3.94
CA LEU A 79 -7.52 -4.08 -3.58
C LEU A 79 -6.42 -3.22 -4.20
N ASP A 80 -5.32 -3.11 -3.47
CA ASP A 80 -4.09 -2.51 -3.98
C ASP A 80 -3.44 -3.43 -5.02
N ASP A 81 -2.91 -2.84 -6.08
CA ASP A 81 -2.37 -3.60 -7.22
C ASP A 81 -1.01 -4.22 -6.92
N LYS A 82 -0.24 -3.61 -6.01
CA LYS A 82 1.11 -4.03 -5.63
C LYS A 82 1.14 -4.91 -4.38
N ARG A 83 0.10 -4.84 -3.52
CA ARG A 83 0.13 -5.40 -2.16
C ARG A 83 -1.10 -6.22 -1.83
N ARG A 84 -0.96 -7.15 -0.88
CA ARG A 84 -2.10 -7.88 -0.33
C ARG A 84 -2.83 -7.07 0.74
N ALA A 85 -3.29 -5.91 0.34
CA ALA A 85 -3.99 -4.94 1.19
C ALA A 85 -5.13 -4.28 0.40
N THR A 86 -6.07 -3.68 1.11
CA THR A 86 -7.07 -2.82 0.49
C THR A 86 -6.47 -1.45 0.19
N LYS A 87 -6.96 -0.78 -0.86
CA LYS A 87 -6.56 0.60 -1.20
C LYS A 87 -6.73 1.54 -0.02
N ARG A 88 -7.86 1.44 0.69
CA ARG A 88 -8.12 2.28 1.87
C ARG A 88 -7.10 2.09 3.00
N LEU A 89 -6.59 0.87 3.21
CA LEU A 89 -5.52 0.64 4.19
C LEU A 89 -4.21 1.30 3.73
N VAL A 90 -3.88 1.18 2.45
CA VAL A 90 -2.71 1.85 1.88
C VAL A 90 -2.82 3.35 2.04
N ASP A 91 -4.00 3.95 1.78
CA ASP A 91 -4.26 5.38 1.94
C ASP A 91 -4.10 5.84 3.40
N VAL A 92 -4.60 5.07 4.38
CA VAL A 92 -4.40 5.35 5.81
C VAL A 92 -2.91 5.35 6.17
N ILE A 93 -2.15 4.36 5.68
CA ILE A 93 -0.71 4.30 5.93
C ILE A 93 0.01 5.50 5.28
N ARG A 94 -0.34 5.87 4.05
CA ARG A 94 0.22 7.04 3.34
C ARG A 94 -0.01 8.33 4.11
N GLN A 95 -1.20 8.53 4.68
CA GLN A 95 -1.53 9.74 5.46
C GLN A 95 -0.75 9.84 6.77
N GLN A 96 -0.35 8.72 7.35
CA GLN A 96 0.25 8.68 8.69
C GLN A 96 1.75 8.40 8.70
N CYS A 97 2.33 7.86 7.63
CA CYS A 97 3.71 7.36 7.62
C CYS A 97 4.78 8.44 7.80
N LEU A 98 4.48 9.71 7.51
CA LEU A 98 5.40 10.83 7.74
C LEU A 98 5.28 11.41 9.17
N GLY A 99 4.19 11.12 9.90
CA GLY A 99 3.93 11.66 11.23
C GLY A 99 4.20 10.67 12.38
N THR A 100 4.48 9.39 12.08
CA THR A 100 4.74 8.38 13.11
C THR A 100 5.77 7.36 12.66
N THR A 101 6.22 6.50 13.57
CA THR A 101 7.21 5.47 13.22
C THR A 101 6.59 4.33 12.41
N PHE A 102 7.33 3.78 11.47
CA PHE A 102 6.88 2.63 10.68
C PHE A 102 6.53 1.41 11.56
N ARG A 103 7.19 1.28 12.71
CA ARG A 103 6.90 0.22 13.68
C ARG A 103 5.54 0.40 14.33
N ALA A 104 5.23 1.60 14.79
CA ALA A 104 3.93 1.91 15.39
C ALA A 104 2.78 1.68 14.40
N LEU A 105 2.94 2.12 13.14
CA LEU A 105 1.96 1.86 12.09
C LEU A 105 1.81 0.37 11.77
N ALA A 106 2.91 -0.37 11.72
CA ALA A 106 2.88 -1.81 11.52
C ALA A 106 2.11 -2.53 12.63
N ASP A 107 2.35 -2.16 13.89
CA ASP A 107 1.67 -2.73 15.04
C ASP A 107 0.17 -2.37 15.03
N GLN A 108 -0.17 -1.12 14.68
CA GLN A 108 -1.56 -0.65 14.59
C GLN A 108 -2.35 -1.32 13.47
N THR A 109 -1.74 -1.48 12.29
CA THR A 109 -2.41 -1.98 11.08
C THR A 109 -2.29 -3.49 10.89
N GLY A 110 -1.38 -4.14 11.63
CA GLY A 110 -1.11 -5.57 11.51
C GLY A 110 -0.42 -5.98 10.21
N VAL A 111 0.17 -5.03 9.46
CA VAL A 111 1.02 -5.33 8.29
C VAL A 111 2.49 -5.36 8.70
N ALA A 112 3.32 -5.98 7.87
CA ALA A 112 4.76 -6.01 8.14
C ALA A 112 5.38 -4.60 8.05
N VAL A 113 6.38 -4.31 8.90
CA VAL A 113 7.12 -3.02 8.89
C VAL A 113 7.67 -2.69 7.50
N ASN A 114 8.19 -3.69 6.78
CA ASN A 114 8.68 -3.50 5.41
C ASN A 114 7.57 -3.09 4.43
N THR A 115 6.34 -3.55 4.65
CA THR A 115 5.20 -3.11 3.82
C THR A 115 4.89 -1.65 4.06
N VAL A 116 4.88 -1.19 5.33
CA VAL A 116 4.71 0.22 5.68
C VAL A 116 5.82 1.07 5.07
N LYS A 117 7.09 0.63 5.20
CA LYS A 117 8.25 1.29 4.61
C LYS A 117 8.13 1.45 3.10
N ASN A 118 7.74 0.39 2.39
CA ASN A 118 7.57 0.45 0.93
C ASN A 118 6.43 1.38 0.50
N ILE A 119 5.35 1.48 1.29
CA ILE A 119 4.28 2.44 1.03
C ILE A 119 4.77 3.88 1.22
N ALA A 120 5.58 4.12 2.27
CA ALA A 120 6.17 5.42 2.51
C ALA A 120 7.15 5.83 1.40
N HIS A 121 7.97 4.89 0.91
CA HIS A 121 8.86 5.15 -0.23
C HIS A 121 8.08 5.49 -1.50
N ASP A 122 7.03 4.71 -1.84
CA ASP A 122 6.17 5.04 -3.00
C ASP A 122 5.57 6.46 -2.87
N LEU A 123 5.18 6.88 -1.65
CA LEU A 123 4.68 8.24 -1.41
C LEU A 123 5.77 9.29 -1.60
N ILE A 124 6.98 9.04 -1.08
CA ILE A 124 8.11 9.97 -1.22
C ILE A 124 8.47 10.14 -2.70
N ASP A 125 8.58 9.04 -3.45
CA ASP A 125 8.89 9.06 -4.88
C ASP A 125 7.83 9.88 -5.68
N GLU A 126 6.55 9.77 -5.31
CA GLU A 126 5.47 10.57 -5.91
C GLU A 126 5.59 12.07 -5.53
N LEU A 127 5.89 12.37 -4.26
CA LEU A 127 6.06 13.74 -3.81
C LEU A 127 7.26 14.42 -4.48
N GLU A 128 8.38 13.73 -4.61
CA GLU A 128 9.58 14.24 -5.29
C GLU A 128 9.31 14.64 -6.74
N GLN A 129 8.38 13.95 -7.42
CA GLN A 129 7.99 14.32 -8.79
C GLN A 129 7.09 15.57 -8.87
N THR A 130 6.43 15.93 -7.78
CA THR A 130 5.44 17.02 -7.76
C THR A 130 5.96 18.28 -7.09
N VAL A 131 7.00 18.19 -6.25
CA VAL A 131 7.55 19.32 -5.52
C VAL A 131 8.50 20.12 -6.43
N CYS A 132 8.14 21.36 -6.71
CA CYS A 132 9.02 22.35 -7.33
C CYS A 132 9.56 23.28 -6.24
N TYR A 133 10.86 23.30 -6.06
CA TYR A 133 11.50 24.22 -5.14
C TYR A 133 11.86 25.53 -5.85
N GLU A 134 11.42 26.66 -5.28
CA GLU A 134 11.88 27.96 -5.71
C GLU A 134 13.32 28.17 -5.22
N THR A 135 14.18 28.71 -6.09
CA THR A 135 15.57 29.01 -5.72
C THR A 135 15.61 30.00 -4.56
N PRO A 136 16.30 29.67 -3.45
CA PRO A 136 16.38 30.56 -2.31
C PRO A 136 17.03 31.90 -2.65
N VAL A 137 16.42 33.00 -2.23
CA VAL A 137 17.04 34.34 -2.33
C VAL A 137 18.09 34.52 -1.22
N ILE A 138 17.82 33.97 -0.04
CA ILE A 138 18.75 33.95 1.08
C ILE A 138 18.90 32.51 1.51
N MET A 139 20.12 32.00 1.40
CA MET A 139 20.45 30.60 1.63
C MET A 139 21.25 30.44 2.91
N GLY A 140 20.81 29.55 3.79
CA GLY A 140 21.59 29.03 4.92
C GLY A 140 22.21 27.67 4.56
N ILE A 141 23.45 27.45 4.98
CA ILE A 141 24.13 26.17 4.82
C ILE A 141 24.61 25.74 6.20
N ASP A 142 24.26 24.52 6.60
CA ASP A 142 24.64 23.96 7.89
C ASP A 142 24.94 22.45 7.78
N GLU A 143 25.63 21.90 8.75
CA GLU A 143 25.89 20.48 8.87
C GLU A 143 25.10 19.85 10.01
N VAL A 144 24.34 18.80 9.69
CA VAL A 144 23.60 18.03 10.70
C VAL A 144 24.08 16.59 10.73
N ASN A 145 24.16 15.99 11.90
CA ASN A 145 24.48 14.58 12.05
C ASN A 145 23.18 13.77 12.04
N LEU A 146 22.92 13.06 10.95
CA LEU A 146 21.73 12.21 10.78
C LEU A 146 22.16 10.78 10.40
N ALA A 147 21.51 9.81 11.02
CA ALA A 147 21.70 8.38 10.73
C ALA A 147 23.18 7.93 10.74
N GLY A 148 23.98 8.49 11.65
CA GLY A 148 25.40 8.12 11.81
C GLY A 148 26.35 8.77 10.82
N GLY A 149 25.91 9.82 10.10
CA GLY A 149 26.76 10.60 9.20
C GLY A 149 26.41 12.07 9.18
N TYR A 150 27.38 12.90 8.82
CA TYR A 150 27.14 14.33 8.58
C TYR A 150 26.49 14.52 7.21
N ARG A 151 25.49 15.38 7.17
CA ARG A 151 24.79 15.83 5.96
C ARG A 151 24.87 17.34 5.87
N CYS A 152 25.10 17.87 4.68
CA CYS A 152 24.97 19.30 4.42
C CYS A 152 23.49 19.63 4.17
N VAL A 153 22.93 20.53 4.94
CA VAL A 153 21.54 20.98 4.80
C VAL A 153 21.56 22.39 4.24
N ILE A 154 20.86 22.58 3.15
CA ILE A 154 20.64 23.87 2.52
C ILE A 154 19.22 24.32 2.86
N THR A 155 19.09 25.52 3.46
CA THR A 155 17.81 26.09 3.89
C THR A 155 17.50 27.35 3.13
N ASN A 156 16.23 27.58 2.84
CA ASN A 156 15.73 28.87 2.40
C ASN A 156 15.31 29.68 3.65
N LEU A 157 16.12 30.66 4.02
CA LEU A 157 15.90 31.48 5.22
C LEU A 157 14.72 32.44 5.08
N ALA A 158 14.28 32.76 3.87
CA ALA A 158 13.11 33.62 3.66
C ALA A 158 11.80 32.89 3.96
N THR A 159 11.73 31.56 3.69
CA THR A 159 10.54 30.73 3.87
C THR A 159 10.66 29.75 5.05
N ASN A 160 11.81 29.67 5.70
CA ASN A 160 12.15 28.72 6.76
C ASN A 160 11.95 27.23 6.37
N ASN A 161 12.26 26.90 5.12
CA ASN A 161 12.15 25.55 4.60
C ASN A 161 13.53 24.94 4.30
N VAL A 162 13.66 23.63 4.42
CA VAL A 162 14.80 22.91 3.86
C VAL A 162 14.64 22.90 2.34
N PHE A 163 15.66 23.40 1.63
CA PHE A 163 15.72 23.43 0.17
C PHE A 163 16.32 22.12 -0.37
N GLU A 164 17.42 21.67 0.24
CA GLU A 164 18.13 20.48 -0.22
C GLU A 164 18.91 19.87 0.95
N MET A 165 19.15 18.56 0.89
CA MET A 165 20.02 17.84 1.80
C MET A 165 20.98 16.96 1.00
N LEU A 166 22.26 17.27 1.07
CA LEU A 166 23.30 16.56 0.35
C LEU A 166 23.79 15.35 1.16
N GLU A 167 24.02 14.22 0.48
CA GLU A 167 24.44 12.97 1.12
C GLU A 167 25.84 13.05 1.73
N GLN A 168 26.69 13.90 1.19
CA GLN A 168 28.06 14.03 1.62
C GLN A 168 28.38 15.47 2.05
N ARG A 169 29.35 15.57 2.95
CA ARG A 169 30.01 16.79 3.32
C ARG A 169 30.82 17.28 2.11
N THR A 170 30.57 18.48 1.61
CA THR A 170 31.40 19.11 0.56
C THR A 170 32.70 19.60 1.11
#